data_0f61b3393c317c2d8db9794d552ebdb1
#
_entry.id   0f61b3393c317c2d8db9794d552ebdb1
#
_cell.length_a   1.000
_cell.length_b   1.000
_cell.length_c   1.000
_cell.angle_alpha   90.00
_cell.angle_beta   90.00
_cell.angle_gamma   90.00
#
_symmetry.space_group_name_H-M   'P 1'
#
loop_
_entity.id
_entity.type
_entity.pdbx_description
1 polymer ?
#
loop_
_entity_poly.entity_id
_entity_poly.type
_entity_poly.pdbx_seq_one_letter_code
_entity_poly.pdbx_strand_id
1 'polypeptide(L)'
;MKKLKRTYTCCAGLTALVLLALLLALRSEGWSAGLGKDLAAHLTLTHTLFPRSYLFTSLGSVTWTVGVLAGFYLLFPLLARAFWRWPLGCLAALCAGQLAYSWGFALKCSGAAYQMAFNQLPAFLGVWAIGMAGAELYEALCRYAARLPFRAAALAVGLAALWCVFQMQKDLAYAPNGQRWQLVHRLPLALLQCIALLGLCLGPQLPSRRLWQWLAAISYNFYLWHQSLAVWLKYRWHLPPWAGDTPPNQLGDANWQQAYNLLCWGTALLVSALMTWYVERPAAAWLKRRLFAQKD
;
A
#
# COMPACT_ATOMS: atom_id res chain seq x y z
N MET A 1 -15.77 -7.95 16.41
CA MET A 1 -15.77 -6.53 16.79
C MET A 1 -14.46 -5.78 16.47
N LYS A 2 -13.24 -6.27 16.85
CA LYS A 2 -11.97 -5.56 16.53
C LYS A 2 -11.70 -5.38 15.03
N LYS A 3 -12.08 -6.35 14.18
CA LYS A 3 -11.90 -6.28 12.71
C LYS A 3 -12.78 -5.20 12.06
N LEU A 4 -14.05 -5.11 12.44
CA LEU A 4 -14.98 -4.09 11.92
C LEU A 4 -14.51 -2.67 12.29
N LYS A 5 -13.98 -2.48 13.49
CA LYS A 5 -13.44 -1.20 13.98
C LYS A 5 -12.30 -0.67 13.07
N ARG A 6 -11.45 -1.58 12.57
CA ARG A 6 -10.32 -1.23 11.70
C ARG A 6 -10.77 -0.80 10.29
N THR A 7 -11.81 -1.43 9.75
CA THR A 7 -12.36 -1.09 8.44
C THR A 7 -12.94 0.33 8.40
N TYR A 8 -13.70 0.72 9.42
CA TYR A 8 -14.25 2.10 9.49
C TYR A 8 -13.17 3.17 9.67
N THR A 9 -12.09 2.84 10.36
CA THR A 9 -10.96 3.74 10.54
C THR A 9 -10.28 4.05 9.19
N CYS A 10 -10.08 3.01 8.38
CA CYS A 10 -9.48 3.16 7.05
C CYS A 10 -10.33 4.02 6.09
N CYS A 11 -11.66 3.95 6.20
CA CYS A 11 -12.55 4.74 5.34
C CYS A 11 -12.44 6.25 5.57
N ALA A 12 -12.22 6.70 6.82
CA ALA A 12 -12.16 8.13 7.12
C ALA A 12 -10.94 8.83 6.52
N GLY A 13 -9.75 8.20 6.60
CA GLY A 13 -8.53 8.74 5.99
C GLY A 13 -8.62 8.81 4.47
N LEU A 14 -9.17 7.76 3.84
CA LEU A 14 -9.42 7.74 2.41
C LEU A 14 -10.43 8.82 1.99
N THR A 15 -11.53 8.97 2.73
CA THR A 15 -12.54 10.00 2.46
C THR A 15 -11.94 11.40 2.55
N ALA A 16 -11.10 11.67 3.56
CA ALA A 16 -10.42 12.96 3.71
C ALA A 16 -9.48 13.23 2.53
N LEU A 17 -8.71 12.23 2.07
CA LEU A 17 -7.85 12.37 0.90
C LEU A 17 -8.64 12.69 -0.36
N VAL A 18 -9.70 11.91 -0.64
CA VAL A 18 -10.55 12.10 -1.82
C VAL A 18 -11.24 13.45 -1.79
N LEU A 19 -11.75 13.90 -0.63
CA LEU A 19 -12.38 15.21 -0.48
C LEU A 19 -11.40 16.34 -0.71
N LEU A 20 -10.18 16.27 -0.15
CA LEU A 20 -9.16 17.31 -0.39
C LEU A 20 -8.72 17.32 -1.85
N ALA A 21 -8.50 16.17 -2.45
CA ALA A 21 -8.16 16.08 -3.87
C ALA A 21 -9.27 16.65 -4.75
N LEU A 22 -10.54 16.35 -4.41
CA LEU A 22 -11.71 16.93 -5.07
C LEU A 22 -11.77 18.46 -4.96
N LEU A 23 -11.55 19.01 -3.76
CA LEU A 23 -11.53 20.46 -3.55
C LEU A 23 -10.42 21.13 -4.37
N LEU A 24 -9.23 20.49 -4.45
CA LEU A 24 -8.12 20.99 -5.27
C LEU A 24 -8.43 20.92 -6.77
N ALA A 25 -9.06 19.85 -7.23
CA ALA A 25 -9.50 19.69 -8.62
C ALA A 25 -10.59 20.73 -8.98
N LEU A 26 -11.60 20.92 -8.13
CA LEU A 26 -12.64 21.92 -8.31
C LEU A 26 -12.08 23.35 -8.40
N ARG A 27 -11.07 23.67 -7.57
CA ARG A 27 -10.42 24.97 -7.59
C ARG A 27 -9.60 25.22 -8.86
N SER A 28 -9.01 24.17 -9.48
CA SER A 28 -8.14 24.31 -10.64
C SER A 28 -8.86 24.17 -11.98
N GLU A 29 -9.81 23.26 -12.06
CA GLU A 29 -10.44 22.83 -13.33
C GLU A 29 -11.95 23.09 -13.35
N GLY A 30 -12.55 23.42 -12.20
CA GLY A 30 -13.99 23.50 -12.04
C GLY A 30 -14.70 22.15 -12.07
N TRP A 31 -16.03 22.17 -12.03
CA TRP A 31 -16.83 20.95 -12.10
C TRP A 31 -16.98 20.48 -13.54
N SER A 32 -16.73 19.19 -13.78
CA SER A 32 -16.99 18.53 -15.06
C SER A 32 -17.73 17.20 -14.85
N ALA A 33 -18.48 16.77 -15.86
CA ALA A 33 -19.12 15.45 -15.84
C ALA A 33 -18.08 14.31 -15.71
N GLY A 34 -16.86 14.54 -16.18
CA GLY A 34 -15.75 13.62 -16.02
C GLY A 34 -15.28 13.49 -14.59
N LEU A 35 -15.16 14.60 -13.86
CA LEU A 35 -14.82 14.62 -12.44
C LEU A 35 -15.92 13.93 -11.61
N GLY A 36 -17.20 14.13 -11.95
CA GLY A 36 -18.31 13.44 -11.30
C GLY A 36 -18.26 11.91 -11.47
N LYS A 37 -17.96 11.42 -12.69
CA LYS A 37 -17.76 9.98 -12.94
C LYS A 37 -16.55 9.42 -12.20
N ASP A 38 -15.46 10.18 -12.15
CA ASP A 38 -14.25 9.81 -11.43
C ASP A 38 -14.52 9.70 -9.92
N LEU A 39 -15.22 10.68 -9.35
CA LEU A 39 -15.64 10.65 -7.95
C LEU A 39 -16.52 9.43 -7.64
N ALA A 40 -17.53 9.15 -8.49
CA ALA A 40 -18.39 7.99 -8.32
C ALA A 40 -17.60 6.67 -8.36
N ALA A 41 -16.66 6.54 -9.28
CA ALA A 41 -15.80 5.38 -9.38
C ALA A 41 -14.89 5.19 -8.14
N HIS A 42 -14.38 6.27 -7.55
CA HIS A 42 -13.60 6.23 -6.30
C HIS A 42 -14.47 5.85 -5.09
N LEU A 43 -15.67 6.41 -4.97
CA LEU A 43 -16.60 6.09 -3.88
C LEU A 43 -17.07 4.63 -3.92
N THR A 44 -17.22 4.07 -5.11
CA THR A 44 -17.57 2.65 -5.30
C THR A 44 -16.37 1.70 -5.30
N LEU A 45 -15.14 2.22 -5.17
CA LEU A 45 -13.88 1.46 -5.25
C LEU A 45 -13.68 0.73 -6.59
N THR A 46 -14.36 1.17 -7.65
CA THR A 46 -14.28 0.60 -9.01
C THR A 46 -13.37 1.40 -9.95
N HIS A 47 -12.74 2.47 -9.46
CA HIS A 47 -11.91 3.38 -10.27
C HIS A 47 -10.78 2.66 -11.05
N THR A 48 -10.25 1.55 -10.52
CA THR A 48 -9.24 0.73 -11.20
C THR A 48 -9.74 0.04 -12.47
N LEU A 49 -11.06 -0.03 -12.68
CA LEU A 49 -11.67 -0.65 -13.86
C LEU A 49 -11.85 0.34 -15.02
N PHE A 50 -11.73 1.64 -14.76
CA PHE A 50 -11.97 2.69 -15.75
C PHE A 50 -10.68 3.47 -16.04
N PRO A 51 -10.19 3.49 -17.32
CA PRO A 51 -8.94 4.16 -17.68
C PRO A 51 -8.87 5.61 -17.21
N ARG A 52 -9.94 6.37 -17.38
CA ARG A 52 -10.00 7.76 -16.94
C ARG A 52 -9.80 7.92 -15.44
N SER A 53 -10.52 7.13 -14.65
CA SER A 53 -10.49 7.21 -13.18
C SER A 53 -9.26 6.58 -12.54
N TYR A 54 -8.48 5.81 -13.32
CA TYR A 54 -7.26 5.19 -12.83
C TYR A 54 -5.99 5.91 -13.34
N LEU A 55 -5.90 6.16 -14.66
CA LEU A 55 -4.70 6.71 -15.29
C LEU A 55 -4.63 8.24 -15.24
N PHE A 56 -5.79 8.90 -15.30
CA PHE A 56 -5.89 10.35 -15.45
C PHE A 56 -6.67 11.00 -14.32
N THR A 57 -6.75 10.33 -13.16
CA THR A 57 -7.50 10.84 -12.02
C THR A 57 -6.81 12.03 -11.36
N SER A 58 -7.59 13.05 -11.00
CA SER A 58 -7.18 14.14 -10.11
C SER A 58 -7.36 13.77 -8.63
N LEU A 59 -8.03 12.63 -8.32
CA LEU A 59 -8.45 12.26 -6.96
C LEU A 59 -7.44 11.38 -6.20
N GLY A 60 -6.27 11.13 -6.78
CA GLY A 60 -5.18 10.43 -6.12
C GLY A 60 -4.93 9.03 -6.68
N SER A 61 -3.73 8.84 -7.22
CA SER A 61 -3.34 7.61 -7.91
C SER A 61 -3.08 6.42 -6.98
N VAL A 62 -2.78 6.63 -5.69
CA VAL A 62 -2.52 5.56 -4.70
C VAL A 62 -3.76 4.80 -4.26
N THR A 63 -4.95 5.32 -4.55
CA THR A 63 -6.23 4.72 -4.13
C THR A 63 -6.51 3.35 -4.78
N TRP A 64 -5.80 3.00 -5.85
CA TRP A 64 -5.92 1.69 -6.50
C TRP A 64 -5.71 0.51 -5.53
N THR A 65 -4.80 0.65 -4.58
CA THR A 65 -4.56 -0.40 -3.56
C THR A 65 -5.75 -0.62 -2.66
N VAL A 66 -6.51 0.44 -2.36
CA VAL A 66 -7.73 0.32 -1.54
C VAL A 66 -8.78 -0.49 -2.30
N GLY A 67 -8.92 -0.28 -3.62
CA GLY A 67 -9.80 -1.09 -4.47
C GLY A 67 -9.38 -2.56 -4.49
N VAL A 68 -8.09 -2.85 -4.66
CA VAL A 68 -7.56 -4.22 -4.63
C VAL A 68 -7.75 -4.87 -3.26
N LEU A 69 -7.48 -4.16 -2.17
CA LEU A 69 -7.69 -4.66 -0.80
C LEU A 69 -9.17 -4.93 -0.52
N ALA A 70 -10.08 -4.05 -0.97
CA ALA A 70 -11.51 -4.26 -0.83
C ALA A 70 -11.95 -5.55 -1.55
N GLY A 71 -11.45 -5.78 -2.77
CA GLY A 71 -11.68 -7.03 -3.51
C GLY A 71 -11.20 -8.26 -2.75
N PHE A 72 -10.00 -8.22 -2.17
CA PHE A 72 -9.49 -9.32 -1.34
C PHE A 72 -10.30 -9.50 -0.06
N TYR A 73 -10.76 -8.44 0.60
CA TYR A 73 -11.62 -8.58 1.78
C TYR A 73 -12.97 -9.22 1.47
N LEU A 74 -13.55 -8.94 0.29
CA LEU A 74 -14.75 -9.63 -0.18
C LEU A 74 -14.50 -11.12 -0.45
N LEU A 75 -13.35 -11.46 -1.03
CA LEU A 75 -12.96 -12.85 -1.32
C LEU A 75 -12.42 -13.59 -0.08
N PHE A 76 -12.01 -12.88 0.96
CA PHE A 76 -11.32 -13.45 2.12
C PHE A 76 -12.04 -14.63 2.79
N PRO A 77 -13.38 -14.61 3.01
CA PRO A 77 -14.05 -15.76 3.61
C PRO A 77 -13.92 -17.05 2.79
N LEU A 78 -13.91 -16.93 1.45
CA LEU A 78 -13.73 -18.05 0.53
C LEU A 78 -12.27 -18.52 0.53
N LEU A 79 -11.34 -17.58 0.41
CA LEU A 79 -9.90 -17.85 0.41
C LEU A 79 -9.45 -18.48 1.74
N ALA A 80 -9.91 -17.98 2.88
CA ALA A 80 -9.59 -18.54 4.18
C ALA A 80 -10.09 -19.96 4.34
N ARG A 81 -11.34 -20.23 3.88
CA ARG A 81 -11.90 -21.59 3.92
C ARG A 81 -11.12 -22.57 3.03
N ALA A 82 -10.74 -22.14 1.82
CA ALA A 82 -9.93 -22.93 0.89
C ALA A 82 -8.53 -23.18 1.47
N PHE A 83 -7.92 -22.16 2.05
CA PHE A 83 -6.59 -22.23 2.64
C PHE A 83 -6.55 -23.16 3.87
N TRP A 84 -7.54 -23.12 4.75
CA TRP A 84 -7.63 -24.05 5.87
C TRP A 84 -7.79 -25.51 5.45
N ARG A 85 -8.49 -25.74 4.33
CA ARG A 85 -8.70 -27.10 3.83
C ARG A 85 -7.48 -27.66 3.11
N TRP A 86 -6.82 -26.83 2.30
CA TRP A 86 -5.68 -27.22 1.45
C TRP A 86 -4.64 -26.09 1.37
N PRO A 87 -3.84 -25.85 2.41
CA PRO A 87 -2.96 -24.68 2.48
C PRO A 87 -1.95 -24.62 1.34
N LEU A 88 -1.21 -25.72 1.09
CA LEU A 88 -0.21 -25.76 0.02
C LEU A 88 -0.85 -25.72 -1.37
N GLY A 89 -1.97 -26.39 -1.59
CA GLY A 89 -2.69 -26.37 -2.86
C GLY A 89 -3.26 -24.99 -3.17
N CYS A 90 -3.85 -24.32 -2.17
CA CYS A 90 -4.36 -22.95 -2.30
C CYS A 90 -3.23 -21.95 -2.56
N LEU A 91 -2.11 -22.06 -1.82
CA LEU A 91 -0.92 -21.22 -2.05
C LEU A 91 -0.40 -21.40 -3.49
N ALA A 92 -0.20 -22.64 -3.92
CA ALA A 92 0.28 -22.95 -5.27
C ALA A 92 -0.68 -22.45 -6.36
N ALA A 93 -1.99 -22.68 -6.20
CA ALA A 93 -2.99 -22.23 -7.15
C ALA A 93 -3.06 -20.71 -7.28
N LEU A 94 -3.00 -19.97 -6.18
CA LEU A 94 -3.04 -18.51 -6.20
C LEU A 94 -1.73 -17.91 -6.76
N CYS A 95 -0.57 -18.50 -6.45
CA CYS A 95 0.70 -18.11 -7.08
C CYS A 95 0.70 -18.41 -8.57
N ALA A 96 0.25 -19.59 -8.98
CA ALA A 96 0.12 -19.95 -10.40
C ALA A 96 -0.87 -19.04 -11.13
N GLY A 97 -2.01 -18.73 -10.51
CA GLY A 97 -2.99 -17.78 -11.05
C GLY A 97 -2.40 -16.37 -11.25
N GLN A 98 -1.62 -15.87 -10.30
CA GLN A 98 -0.90 -14.61 -10.46
C GLN A 98 0.12 -14.67 -11.61
N LEU A 99 0.91 -15.75 -11.71
CA LEU A 99 1.88 -15.91 -12.79
C LEU A 99 1.18 -16.03 -14.14
N ALA A 100 0.12 -16.83 -14.24
CA ALA A 100 -0.67 -16.94 -15.45
C ALA A 100 -1.25 -15.59 -15.90
N TYR A 101 -1.77 -14.79 -14.96
CA TYR A 101 -2.22 -13.44 -15.25
C TYR A 101 -1.07 -12.54 -15.70
N SER A 102 0.05 -12.53 -14.97
CA SER A 102 1.18 -11.65 -15.26
C SER A 102 1.82 -11.98 -16.63
N TRP A 103 2.16 -13.23 -16.87
CA TRP A 103 2.84 -13.67 -18.10
C TRP A 103 1.89 -13.95 -19.26
N GLY A 104 0.69 -14.46 -18.96
CA GLY A 104 -0.31 -14.81 -19.97
C GLY A 104 -1.06 -13.60 -20.52
N PHE A 105 -1.27 -12.60 -19.73
CA PHE A 105 -2.09 -11.43 -20.05
C PHE A 105 -1.35 -10.11 -19.90
N ALA A 106 -0.99 -9.71 -18.65
CA ALA A 106 -0.53 -8.35 -18.38
C ALA A 106 0.73 -7.96 -19.17
N LEU A 107 1.74 -8.83 -19.26
CA LEU A 107 2.97 -8.57 -20.02
C LEU A 107 2.79 -8.55 -21.55
N LYS A 108 1.66 -9.04 -22.05
CA LYS A 108 1.30 -8.98 -23.48
C LYS A 108 0.52 -7.72 -23.84
N CYS A 109 -0.02 -7.01 -22.85
CA CYS A 109 -0.67 -5.74 -23.06
C CYS A 109 0.35 -4.64 -23.37
N SER A 110 -0.09 -3.56 -24.00
CA SER A 110 0.72 -2.37 -24.29
C SER A 110 -0.06 -1.09 -23.96
N GLY A 111 0.65 0.03 -23.82
CA GLY A 111 0.05 1.34 -23.57
C GLY A 111 -0.89 1.37 -22.37
N ALA A 112 -2.06 1.95 -22.54
CA ALA A 112 -3.05 2.10 -21.48
C ALA A 112 -3.56 0.74 -20.91
N ALA A 113 -3.68 -0.29 -21.78
CA ALA A 113 -4.10 -1.62 -21.36
C ALA A 113 -3.08 -2.27 -20.40
N TYR A 114 -1.79 -2.08 -20.65
CA TYR A 114 -0.73 -2.52 -19.74
C TYR A 114 -0.80 -1.80 -18.39
N GLN A 115 -0.96 -0.49 -18.42
CA GLN A 115 -1.11 0.33 -17.20
C GLN A 115 -2.32 -0.13 -16.38
N MET A 116 -3.45 -0.40 -17.04
CA MET A 116 -4.64 -0.92 -16.40
C MET A 116 -4.42 -2.31 -15.79
N ALA A 117 -3.78 -3.23 -16.53
CA ALA A 117 -3.55 -4.60 -16.09
C ALA A 117 -2.58 -4.70 -14.89
N PHE A 118 -1.64 -3.76 -14.79
CA PHE A 118 -0.57 -3.80 -13.81
C PHE A 118 -1.04 -3.88 -12.35
N ASN A 119 -2.10 -3.16 -11.99
CA ASN A 119 -2.61 -3.06 -10.63
C ASN A 119 -4.02 -3.65 -10.43
N GLN A 120 -4.35 -4.70 -11.17
CA GLN A 120 -5.58 -5.43 -10.93
C GLN A 120 -5.43 -6.52 -9.87
N LEU A 121 -6.53 -6.90 -9.24
CA LEU A 121 -6.57 -7.93 -8.19
C LEU A 121 -5.84 -9.23 -8.56
N PRO A 122 -5.99 -9.81 -9.79
CA PRO A 122 -5.29 -11.04 -10.15
C PRO A 122 -3.76 -10.92 -10.10
N ALA A 123 -3.22 -9.72 -10.28
CA ALA A 123 -1.78 -9.47 -10.19
C ALA A 123 -1.22 -9.58 -8.77
N PHE A 124 -2.06 -9.78 -7.75
CA PHE A 124 -1.69 -9.84 -6.33
C PHE A 124 -2.17 -11.12 -5.62
N LEU A 125 -2.73 -12.08 -6.34
CA LEU A 125 -3.27 -13.32 -5.75
C LEU A 125 -2.22 -14.09 -4.94
N GLY A 126 -1.05 -14.31 -5.51
CA GLY A 126 0.05 -15.00 -4.83
C GLY A 126 0.66 -14.17 -3.68
N VAL A 127 0.72 -12.84 -3.83
CA VAL A 127 1.16 -11.94 -2.75
C VAL A 127 0.25 -12.11 -1.52
N TRP A 128 -1.07 -12.13 -1.75
CA TRP A 128 -2.04 -12.36 -0.69
C TRP A 128 -1.90 -13.75 -0.06
N ALA A 129 -1.71 -14.79 -0.90
CA ALA A 129 -1.52 -16.16 -0.45
C ALA A 129 -0.25 -16.33 0.39
N ILE A 130 0.86 -15.69 0.00
CA ILE A 130 2.11 -15.66 0.78
C ILE A 130 1.87 -15.01 2.15
N GLY A 131 1.10 -13.92 2.20
CA GLY A 131 0.72 -13.30 3.47
C GLY A 131 -0.10 -14.21 4.37
N MET A 132 -1.05 -14.98 3.83
CA MET A 132 -1.82 -15.97 4.58
C MET A 132 -0.93 -17.10 5.10
N ALA A 133 -0.06 -17.65 4.26
CA ALA A 133 0.90 -18.68 4.66
C ALA A 133 1.87 -18.17 5.74
N GLY A 134 2.32 -16.92 5.61
CA GLY A 134 3.15 -16.25 6.62
C GLY A 134 2.46 -16.12 7.98
N ALA A 135 1.16 -15.83 8.00
CA ALA A 135 0.39 -15.74 9.24
C ALA A 135 0.30 -17.12 9.95
N GLU A 136 0.03 -18.21 9.22
CA GLU A 136 0.02 -19.56 9.79
C GLU A 136 1.42 -19.99 10.25
N LEU A 137 2.44 -19.69 9.45
CA LEU A 137 3.81 -20.00 9.82
C LEU A 137 4.23 -19.23 11.09
N TYR A 138 3.80 -17.98 11.23
CA TYR A 138 4.03 -17.19 12.45
C TYR A 138 3.42 -17.89 13.67
N GLU A 139 2.16 -18.31 13.61
CA GLU A 139 1.51 -19.03 14.72
C GLU A 139 2.23 -20.33 15.05
N ALA A 140 2.63 -21.09 14.04
CA ALA A 140 3.38 -22.35 14.24
C ALA A 140 4.75 -22.13 14.89
N LEU A 141 5.44 -21.02 14.56
CA LEU A 141 6.79 -20.71 15.05
C LEU A 141 6.77 -19.97 16.40
N CYS A 142 5.67 -19.33 16.81
CA CYS A 142 5.56 -18.61 18.08
C CYS A 142 5.93 -19.46 19.30
N ARG A 143 5.65 -20.78 19.27
CA ARG A 143 6.01 -21.73 20.32
C ARG A 143 7.51 -21.84 20.59
N TYR A 144 8.33 -21.52 19.59
CA TYR A 144 9.79 -21.52 19.72
C TYR A 144 10.37 -20.16 20.13
N ALA A 145 9.56 -19.09 20.07
CA ALA A 145 10.00 -17.73 20.37
C ALA A 145 10.40 -17.48 21.84
N ALA A 146 10.15 -18.45 22.75
CA ALA A 146 10.68 -18.40 24.11
C ALA A 146 12.21 -18.65 24.16
N ARG A 147 12.78 -19.28 23.13
CA ARG A 147 14.19 -19.67 23.09
C ARG A 147 15.04 -18.54 22.48
N LEU A 148 16.03 -18.03 23.24
CA LEU A 148 16.89 -16.93 22.77
C LEU A 148 17.65 -17.25 21.47
N PRO A 149 18.25 -18.45 21.27
CA PRO A 149 18.92 -18.78 20.01
C PRO A 149 17.99 -18.75 18.81
N PHE A 150 16.74 -19.22 18.97
CA PHE A 150 15.73 -19.14 17.92
C PHE A 150 15.40 -17.70 17.55
N ARG A 151 15.22 -16.82 18.53
CA ARG A 151 14.93 -15.39 18.30
C ARG A 151 16.07 -14.68 17.57
N ALA A 152 17.31 -14.97 17.94
CA ALA A 152 18.48 -14.42 17.29
C ALA A 152 18.58 -14.89 15.82
N ALA A 153 18.37 -16.20 15.58
CA ALA A 153 18.34 -16.76 14.23
C ALA A 153 17.22 -16.18 13.38
N ALA A 154 16.00 -16.06 13.94
CA ALA A 154 14.86 -15.46 13.25
C ALA A 154 15.16 -14.02 12.83
N LEU A 155 15.75 -13.22 13.72
CA LEU A 155 16.15 -11.85 13.40
C LEU A 155 17.21 -11.81 12.29
N ALA A 156 18.24 -12.68 12.37
CA ALA A 156 19.30 -12.74 11.36
C ALA A 156 18.74 -13.08 9.97
N VAL A 157 17.85 -14.08 9.88
CA VAL A 157 17.15 -14.45 8.64
C VAL A 157 16.28 -13.29 8.14
N GLY A 158 15.54 -12.63 9.03
CA GLY A 158 14.72 -11.47 8.68
C GLY A 158 15.54 -10.30 8.14
N LEU A 159 16.68 -10.00 8.75
CA LEU A 159 17.58 -8.93 8.28
C LEU A 159 18.25 -9.30 6.94
N ALA A 160 18.64 -10.56 6.74
CA ALA A 160 19.16 -11.04 5.46
C ALA A 160 18.09 -10.90 4.35
N ALA A 161 16.86 -11.31 4.62
CA ALA A 161 15.75 -11.12 3.67
C ALA A 161 15.49 -9.62 3.37
N LEU A 162 15.54 -8.77 4.39
CA LEU A 162 15.40 -7.31 4.21
C LEU A 162 16.54 -6.74 3.35
N TRP A 163 17.77 -7.21 3.55
CA TRP A 163 18.90 -6.86 2.69
C TRP A 163 18.68 -7.27 1.24
N CYS A 164 18.18 -8.49 1.00
CA CYS A 164 17.83 -8.92 -0.36
C CYS A 164 16.74 -8.05 -0.98
N VAL A 165 15.69 -7.67 -0.23
CA VAL A 165 14.67 -6.71 -0.68
C VAL A 165 15.31 -5.39 -1.07
N PHE A 166 16.22 -4.87 -0.26
CA PHE A 166 16.93 -3.61 -0.54
C PHE A 166 17.75 -3.70 -1.83
N GLN A 167 18.48 -4.79 -2.06
CA GLN A 167 19.22 -4.99 -3.30
C GLN A 167 18.29 -5.08 -4.51
N MET A 168 17.20 -5.83 -4.42
CA MET A 168 16.20 -5.89 -5.49
C MET A 168 15.57 -4.52 -5.77
N GLN A 169 15.35 -3.67 -4.77
CA GLN A 169 14.84 -2.30 -4.97
C GLN A 169 15.88 -1.39 -5.66
N LYS A 170 17.17 -1.61 -5.44
CA LYS A 170 18.22 -0.93 -6.21
C LYS A 170 18.15 -1.33 -7.69
N ASP A 171 17.98 -2.63 -7.98
CA ASP A 171 17.85 -3.10 -9.35
C ASP A 171 16.62 -2.49 -10.05
N LEU A 172 15.52 -2.30 -9.31
CA LEU A 172 14.34 -1.59 -9.82
C LEU A 172 14.67 -0.16 -10.24
N ALA A 173 15.51 0.55 -9.49
CA ALA A 173 15.89 1.94 -9.81
C ALA A 173 16.65 2.06 -11.15
N TYR A 174 17.34 1.01 -11.57
CA TYR A 174 18.08 0.94 -12.83
C TYR A 174 17.35 0.15 -13.93
N ALA A 175 16.16 -0.38 -13.64
CA ALA A 175 15.42 -1.17 -14.63
C ALA A 175 14.90 -0.29 -15.77
N PRO A 176 15.07 -0.68 -17.04
CA PRO A 176 14.58 0.09 -18.19
C PRO A 176 13.06 0.30 -18.16
N ASN A 177 12.32 -0.63 -17.58
CA ASN A 177 10.88 -0.52 -17.33
C ASN A 177 10.58 -1.02 -15.93
N GLY A 178 10.46 -0.09 -14.99
CA GLY A 178 10.22 -0.39 -13.58
C GLY A 178 8.90 -1.12 -13.32
N GLN A 179 7.85 -0.83 -14.09
CA GLN A 179 6.56 -1.52 -13.93
C GLN A 179 6.67 -2.99 -14.37
N ARG A 180 7.33 -3.26 -15.50
CA ARG A 180 7.57 -4.62 -15.97
C ARG A 180 8.43 -5.40 -14.98
N TRP A 181 9.48 -4.78 -14.47
CA TRP A 181 10.33 -5.35 -13.43
C TRP A 181 9.51 -5.71 -12.18
N GLN A 182 8.67 -4.79 -11.67
CA GLN A 182 7.81 -5.04 -10.52
C GLN A 182 6.83 -6.18 -10.76
N LEU A 183 6.22 -6.27 -11.94
CA LEU A 183 5.25 -7.32 -12.25
C LEU A 183 5.90 -8.72 -12.23
N VAL A 184 7.12 -8.82 -12.76
CA VAL A 184 7.89 -10.07 -12.80
C VAL A 184 8.40 -10.46 -11.41
N HIS A 185 8.89 -9.50 -10.62
CA HIS A 185 9.53 -9.76 -9.34
C HIS A 185 8.58 -9.66 -8.13
N ARG A 186 7.29 -9.50 -8.36
CA ARG A 186 6.30 -9.30 -7.29
C ARG A 186 6.23 -10.47 -6.31
N LEU A 187 6.25 -11.72 -6.78
CA LEU A 187 6.25 -12.90 -5.91
C LEU A 187 7.54 -13.08 -5.12
N PRO A 188 8.74 -13.03 -5.71
CA PRO A 188 9.99 -13.06 -4.95
C PRO A 188 10.07 -11.96 -3.90
N LEU A 189 9.67 -10.73 -4.24
CA LEU A 189 9.64 -9.63 -3.28
C LEU A 189 8.64 -9.89 -2.14
N ALA A 190 7.45 -10.40 -2.45
CA ALA A 190 6.46 -10.72 -1.42
C ALA A 190 6.95 -11.81 -0.47
N LEU A 191 7.64 -12.83 -0.99
CA LEU A 191 8.22 -13.89 -0.18
C LEU A 191 9.33 -13.34 0.74
N LEU A 192 10.27 -12.55 0.20
CA LEU A 192 11.34 -11.94 1.00
C LEU A 192 10.79 -10.99 2.06
N GLN A 193 9.80 -10.18 1.71
CA GLN A 193 9.12 -9.28 2.66
C GLN A 193 8.38 -10.06 3.75
N CYS A 194 7.75 -11.18 3.41
CA CYS A 194 7.11 -12.07 4.39
C CYS A 194 8.15 -12.67 5.35
N ILE A 195 9.27 -13.17 4.84
CA ILE A 195 10.39 -13.69 5.65
C ILE A 195 10.96 -12.59 6.55
N ALA A 196 11.19 -11.40 6.02
CA ALA A 196 11.68 -10.25 6.78
C ALA A 196 10.71 -9.89 7.92
N LEU A 197 9.42 -9.84 7.64
CA LEU A 197 8.40 -9.54 8.65
C LEU A 197 8.33 -10.63 9.73
N LEU A 198 8.36 -11.90 9.34
CA LEU A 198 8.41 -13.03 10.29
C LEU A 198 9.65 -12.97 11.19
N GLY A 199 10.81 -12.71 10.61
CA GLY A 199 12.04 -12.57 11.34
C GLY A 199 12.02 -11.43 12.37
N LEU A 200 11.46 -10.29 12.00
CA LEU A 200 11.30 -9.15 12.91
C LEU A 200 10.25 -9.42 14.01
N CYS A 201 9.14 -10.10 13.69
CA CYS A 201 8.08 -10.41 14.65
C CYS A 201 8.49 -11.50 15.65
N LEU A 202 9.25 -12.50 15.21
CA LEU A 202 9.74 -13.61 16.03
C LEU A 202 11.07 -13.31 16.74
N GLY A 203 11.76 -12.26 16.34
CA GLY A 203 13.04 -11.83 16.88
C GLY A 203 12.95 -11.24 18.29
N PRO A 204 14.09 -10.76 18.82
CA PRO A 204 14.13 -10.00 20.07
C PRO A 204 13.26 -8.75 19.98
N GLN A 205 12.68 -8.34 21.11
CA GLN A 205 11.90 -7.11 21.14
C GLN A 205 12.80 -5.92 20.82
N LEU A 206 12.40 -5.15 19.81
CA LEU A 206 13.10 -3.92 19.44
C LEU A 206 12.92 -2.86 20.53
N PRO A 207 13.96 -2.03 20.77
CA PRO A 207 13.84 -0.91 21.71
C PRO A 207 12.76 0.08 21.23
N SER A 208 12.29 0.93 22.15
CA SER A 208 11.32 1.98 21.82
C SER A 208 9.96 1.47 21.31
N ARG A 209 9.36 0.52 22.04
CA ARG A 209 8.01 -0.01 21.71
C ARG A 209 6.99 1.10 21.40
N ARG A 210 7.08 2.26 22.07
CA ARG A 210 6.18 3.41 21.83
C ARG A 210 6.35 4.00 20.43
N LEU A 211 7.59 4.10 19.94
CA LEU A 211 7.88 4.58 18.59
C LEU A 211 7.28 3.65 17.53
N TRP A 212 7.48 2.34 17.67
CA TRP A 212 6.94 1.35 16.74
C TRP A 212 5.41 1.33 16.73
N GLN A 213 4.79 1.47 17.89
CA GLN A 213 3.34 1.59 18.01
C GLN A 213 2.82 2.87 17.36
N TRP A 214 3.54 3.99 17.50
CA TRP A 214 3.22 5.26 16.86
C TRP A 214 3.33 5.15 15.33
N LEU A 215 4.44 4.63 14.80
CA LEU A 215 4.64 4.40 13.38
C LEU A 215 3.57 3.46 12.80
N ALA A 216 3.27 2.38 13.49
CA ALA A 216 2.20 1.46 13.09
C ALA A 216 0.82 2.13 13.09
N ALA A 217 0.56 3.05 14.00
CA ALA A 217 -0.71 3.77 14.06
C ALA A 217 -0.91 4.71 12.87
N ILE A 218 0.16 5.36 12.40
CA ILE A 218 0.09 6.32 11.29
C ILE A 218 0.33 5.68 9.92
N SER A 219 0.80 4.43 9.85
CA SER A 219 1.28 3.78 8.63
C SER A 219 0.28 3.76 7.48
N TYR A 220 -1.00 3.59 7.79
CA TYR A 220 -2.06 3.59 6.78
C TYR A 220 -2.24 4.99 6.16
N ASN A 221 -2.33 6.03 6.96
CA ASN A 221 -2.41 7.40 6.46
C ASN A 221 -1.12 7.80 5.75
N PHE A 222 0.04 7.36 6.24
CA PHE A 222 1.31 7.57 5.55
C PHE A 222 1.28 7.00 4.14
N TYR A 223 0.79 5.76 3.98
CA TYR A 223 0.63 5.14 2.68
C TYR A 223 -0.34 5.92 1.78
N LEU A 224 -1.47 6.39 2.31
CA LEU A 224 -2.46 7.14 1.51
C LEU A 224 -1.95 8.51 1.04
N TRP A 225 -1.23 9.23 1.90
CA TRP A 225 -0.89 10.63 1.65
C TRP A 225 0.46 10.85 1.00
N HIS A 226 1.44 9.94 1.17
CA HIS A 226 2.83 10.19 0.75
C HIS A 226 2.98 10.57 -0.72
N GLN A 227 2.32 9.87 -1.64
CA GLN A 227 2.47 10.11 -3.07
C GLN A 227 1.78 11.41 -3.49
N SER A 228 0.55 11.64 -3.02
CA SER A 228 -0.17 12.87 -3.33
C SER A 228 0.58 14.10 -2.80
N LEU A 229 1.10 14.03 -1.58
CA LEU A 229 1.93 15.09 -1.00
C LEU A 229 3.20 15.32 -1.82
N ALA A 230 3.90 14.26 -2.21
CA ALA A 230 5.10 14.38 -3.03
C ALA A 230 4.79 15.10 -4.37
N VAL A 231 3.75 14.68 -5.07
CA VAL A 231 3.32 15.33 -6.32
C VAL A 231 2.93 16.80 -6.10
N TRP A 232 2.16 17.10 -5.05
CA TRP A 232 1.73 18.48 -4.76
C TRP A 232 2.90 19.38 -4.34
N LEU A 233 3.80 18.92 -3.48
CA LEU A 233 5.00 19.65 -3.10
C LEU A 233 5.80 20.05 -4.33
N LYS A 234 6.05 19.10 -5.23
CA LYS A 234 6.87 19.33 -6.42
C LYS A 234 6.16 20.18 -7.46
N TYR A 235 5.02 19.73 -7.95
CA TYR A 235 4.42 20.29 -9.17
C TYR A 235 3.39 21.40 -8.89
N ARG A 236 2.88 21.51 -7.67
CA ARG A 236 1.87 22.51 -7.36
C ARG A 236 2.41 23.64 -6.46
N TRP A 237 3.31 23.30 -5.56
CA TRP A 237 3.89 24.27 -4.62
C TRP A 237 5.34 24.63 -4.93
N HIS A 238 5.98 23.96 -5.89
CA HIS A 238 7.38 24.17 -6.30
C HIS A 238 8.35 24.14 -5.10
N LEU A 239 8.23 23.11 -4.28
CA LEU A 239 9.04 22.94 -3.07
C LEU A 239 9.92 21.67 -3.16
N PRO A 240 11.25 21.75 -2.89
CA PRO A 240 12.01 23.00 -2.66
C PRO A 240 11.98 23.89 -3.90
N PRO A 241 12.13 25.22 -3.75
CA PRO A 241 12.04 26.17 -4.87
C PRO A 241 13.06 25.87 -5.98
N TRP A 242 12.67 26.05 -7.22
CA TRP A 242 13.55 26.02 -8.39
C TRP A 242 13.11 27.02 -9.45
N ALA A 243 14.04 27.34 -10.38
CA ALA A 243 13.77 28.19 -11.55
C ALA A 243 13.60 27.35 -12.81
N GLY A 244 12.77 27.82 -13.74
CA GLY A 244 12.51 27.16 -15.02
C GLY A 244 11.41 26.08 -14.94
N ASP A 245 11.18 25.37 -16.07
CA ASP A 245 10.06 24.43 -16.23
C ASP A 245 10.43 23.01 -15.82
N THR A 246 11.72 22.69 -15.79
CA THR A 246 12.22 21.34 -15.50
C THR A 246 12.70 21.24 -14.06
N PRO A 247 12.17 20.32 -13.25
CA PRO A 247 12.63 20.13 -11.88
C PRO A 247 14.11 19.71 -11.81
N PRO A 248 14.90 20.25 -10.86
CA PRO A 248 16.36 20.06 -10.79
C PRO A 248 16.82 18.61 -10.71
N ASN A 249 16.02 17.72 -10.11
CA ASN A 249 16.35 16.30 -10.08
C ASN A 249 16.34 15.61 -11.46
N GLN A 250 15.60 16.13 -12.43
CA GLN A 250 15.62 15.66 -13.81
C GLN A 250 16.86 16.19 -14.57
N LEU A 251 17.51 17.22 -14.03
CA LEU A 251 18.77 17.78 -14.50
C LEU A 251 19.99 17.20 -13.75
N GLY A 252 19.77 16.22 -12.85
CA GLY A 252 20.84 15.55 -12.11
C GLY A 252 21.25 16.23 -10.80
N ASP A 253 20.50 17.22 -10.29
CA ASP A 253 20.80 17.88 -9.01
C ASP A 253 20.46 16.95 -7.84
N ALA A 254 21.50 16.27 -7.33
CA ALA A 254 21.40 15.36 -6.20
C ALA A 254 21.06 16.07 -4.87
N ASN A 255 21.55 17.31 -4.68
CA ASN A 255 21.30 18.05 -3.45
C ASN A 255 19.83 18.45 -3.36
N TRP A 256 19.28 18.98 -4.46
CA TRP A 256 17.85 19.27 -4.54
C TRP A 256 17.01 18.01 -4.31
N GLN A 257 17.39 16.88 -4.91
CA GLN A 257 16.68 15.61 -4.73
C GLN A 257 16.69 15.13 -3.26
N GLN A 258 17.82 15.31 -2.55
CA GLN A 258 17.90 14.97 -1.11
C GLN A 258 17.00 15.89 -0.27
N ALA A 259 17.05 17.20 -0.51
CA ALA A 259 16.18 18.17 0.17
C ALA A 259 14.69 17.85 -0.10
N TYR A 260 14.33 17.53 -1.34
CA TYR A 260 12.98 17.12 -1.70
C TYR A 260 12.55 15.82 -1.00
N ASN A 261 13.41 14.81 -0.93
CA ASN A 261 13.13 13.58 -0.23
C ASN A 261 12.86 13.82 1.27
N LEU A 262 13.71 14.62 1.93
CA LEU A 262 13.53 14.97 3.34
C LEU A 262 12.21 15.72 3.57
N LEU A 263 11.89 16.66 2.69
CA LEU A 263 10.62 17.39 2.74
C LEU A 263 9.40 16.45 2.54
N CYS A 264 9.46 15.55 1.58
CA CYS A 264 8.41 14.56 1.35
C CYS A 264 8.20 13.64 2.57
N TRP A 265 9.28 13.11 3.14
CA TRP A 265 9.20 12.26 4.32
C TRP A 265 8.65 13.03 5.54
N GLY A 266 9.16 14.23 5.80
CA GLY A 266 8.73 15.05 6.92
C GLY A 266 7.26 15.44 6.83
N THR A 267 6.82 15.93 5.66
CA THR A 267 5.41 16.29 5.44
C THR A 267 4.49 15.07 5.46
N ALA A 268 4.89 13.94 4.88
CA ALA A 268 4.10 12.73 4.91
C ALA A 268 3.92 12.20 6.34
N LEU A 269 4.96 12.20 7.17
CA LEU A 269 4.87 11.81 8.59
C LEU A 269 3.96 12.75 9.38
N LEU A 270 4.13 14.07 9.20
CA LEU A 270 3.32 15.08 9.88
C LEU A 270 1.84 14.97 9.50
N VAL A 271 1.53 14.97 8.20
CA VAL A 271 0.14 14.87 7.72
C VAL A 271 -0.48 13.57 8.14
N SER A 272 0.25 12.45 8.08
CA SER A 272 -0.26 11.14 8.52
C SER A 272 -0.58 11.12 10.01
N ALA A 273 0.24 11.75 10.84
CA ALA A 273 -0.04 11.90 12.26
C ALA A 273 -1.30 12.75 12.47
N LEU A 274 -1.40 13.92 11.85
CA LEU A 274 -2.58 14.79 11.94
C LEU A 274 -3.85 14.06 11.48
N MET A 275 -3.82 13.39 10.32
CA MET A 275 -4.96 12.62 9.80
C MET A 275 -5.36 11.49 10.75
N THR A 276 -4.40 10.78 11.34
CA THR A 276 -4.70 9.68 12.26
C THR A 276 -5.36 10.18 13.54
N TRP A 277 -4.85 11.25 14.16
CA TRP A 277 -5.35 11.69 15.45
C TRP A 277 -6.58 12.58 15.37
N TYR A 278 -6.66 13.46 14.36
CA TYR A 278 -7.73 14.46 14.27
C TYR A 278 -8.86 14.08 13.32
N VAL A 279 -8.65 13.16 12.39
CA VAL A 279 -9.69 12.73 11.43
C VAL A 279 -10.10 11.28 11.67
N GLU A 280 -9.15 10.35 11.53
CA GLU A 280 -9.43 8.92 11.53
C GLU A 280 -9.97 8.42 12.88
N ARG A 281 -9.28 8.70 13.97
CA ARG A 281 -9.70 8.25 15.32
C ARG A 281 -11.02 8.84 15.79
N PRO A 282 -11.27 10.16 15.65
CA PRO A 282 -12.57 10.74 15.98
C PRO A 282 -13.71 10.18 15.13
N ALA A 283 -13.51 10.07 13.82
CA ALA A 283 -14.50 9.49 12.90
C ALA A 283 -14.84 8.04 13.25
N ALA A 284 -13.81 7.22 13.53
CA ALA A 284 -14.01 5.85 13.98
C ALA A 284 -14.74 5.74 15.32
N ALA A 285 -14.45 6.64 16.27
CA ALA A 285 -15.15 6.70 17.54
C ALA A 285 -16.62 7.12 17.39
N TRP A 286 -16.89 8.09 16.51
CA TRP A 286 -18.25 8.54 16.19
C TRP A 286 -19.06 7.44 15.52
N LEU A 287 -18.54 6.80 14.47
CA LEU A 287 -19.16 5.68 13.76
C LEU A 287 -19.47 4.51 14.72
N LYS A 288 -18.52 4.19 15.61
CA LYS A 288 -18.74 3.14 16.61
C LYS A 288 -19.93 3.45 17.49
N ARG A 289 -20.04 4.68 17.99
CA ARG A 289 -21.19 5.09 18.84
C ARG A 289 -22.51 4.99 18.09
N ARG A 290 -22.56 5.43 16.82
CA ARG A 290 -23.80 5.44 16.02
C ARG A 290 -24.25 4.04 15.62
N LEU A 291 -23.32 3.15 15.22
CA LEU A 291 -23.67 1.83 14.68
C LEU A 291 -23.85 0.74 15.74
N PHE A 292 -23.33 0.94 16.95
CA PHE A 292 -23.34 -0.08 17.99
C PHE A 292 -24.02 0.36 19.30
N ALA A 293 -24.48 1.61 19.40
CA ALA A 293 -25.24 2.10 20.56
C ALA A 293 -26.68 1.54 20.66
N GLN A 294 -27.13 0.71 19.70
CA GLN A 294 -28.46 0.10 19.68
C GLN A 294 -28.47 -1.36 20.18
N LYS A 295 -27.41 -1.84 20.82
CA LYS A 295 -27.31 -3.24 21.26
C LYS A 295 -27.08 -3.41 22.78
N ASP A 296 -27.29 -2.37 23.57
CA ASP A 296 -27.29 -2.46 25.02
C ASP A 296 -28.69 -2.17 25.58
#